data_b367e71a8b139e9ffe3613161ba29cc6
#
_entry.id   b367e71a8b139e9ffe3613161ba29cc6
#
_cell.length_a   1.000
_cell.length_b   1.000
_cell.length_c   1.000
_cell.angle_alpha   90.00
_cell.angle_beta   90.00
_cell.angle_gamma   90.00
#
_symmetry.space_group_name_H-M   'P 1'
#
loop_
_entity.id
_entity.type
_entity.pdbx_description
1 polymer ?
#
loop_
_entity_poly.entity_id
_entity_poly.type
_entity_poly.pdbx_seq_one_letter_code
_entity_poly.pdbx_strand_id
1 'polypeptide(L)'
;MRIVFAGTPAFAVPSLRAAHAHHEVVAVYTQPDRPAGRGRGLTPSPVKLEAIQRGIPVLQPLSLKKKSTQDALRELQPDVMIVVAYGLILPQAVLDIPQYGCWNVHASLLPRWRGAAPIQRAIEAGDEETGVCLMQMEAGLDTGPVLLAQSLEIGREETGGQLHDRLSDLGAQVLRDALGLLRAGVRLPPHPQPDEGVAYAHKLDKVEAKLDWTRPAAVLARKVRAFNPWPITEAQLAGERLRIHGAVAVDQAHDAAPGTLLGASRQGLDVACGQGVLRLRVVQREGGKAITAADYLNARRDLVTP
;
A
#
# COMPACT_ATOMS: atom_id res chain seq x y z
N MET A 1 -12.30 26.46 -0.72
CA MET A 1 -13.31 25.37 -0.90
C MET A 1 -13.48 24.62 0.41
N ARG A 2 -14.67 24.14 0.65
CA ARG A 2 -15.03 23.30 1.80
C ARG A 2 -14.78 21.84 1.44
N ILE A 3 -13.85 21.21 2.12
CA ILE A 3 -13.41 19.84 1.83
C ILE A 3 -13.81 18.93 2.99
N VAL A 4 -14.44 17.79 2.68
CA VAL A 4 -14.49 16.66 3.61
C VAL A 4 -13.39 15.70 3.21
N PHE A 5 -12.56 15.29 4.16
CA PHE A 5 -11.49 14.32 3.94
C PHE A 5 -11.83 12.98 4.59
N ALA A 6 -11.69 11.88 3.85
CA ALA A 6 -11.92 10.52 4.33
C ALA A 6 -10.66 9.67 4.14
N GLY A 7 -10.07 9.24 5.24
CA GLY A 7 -8.84 8.44 5.21
C GLY A 7 -8.56 7.76 6.55
N THR A 8 -7.68 6.75 6.56
CA THR A 8 -7.39 6.01 7.79
C THR A 8 -5.89 5.82 8.04
N PRO A 9 -5.09 5.18 7.16
CA PRO A 9 -3.69 4.86 7.41
C PRO A 9 -2.77 6.07 7.23
N ALA A 10 -1.49 5.87 7.58
CA ALA A 10 -0.43 6.86 7.40
C ALA A 10 -0.31 7.34 5.95
N PHE A 11 -0.59 6.49 4.97
CA PHE A 11 -0.63 6.82 3.53
C PHE A 11 -1.49 8.05 3.22
N ALA A 12 -2.58 8.25 3.95
CA ALA A 12 -3.53 9.35 3.71
C ALA A 12 -3.10 10.69 4.36
N VAL A 13 -2.14 10.67 5.29
CA VAL A 13 -1.75 11.85 6.06
C VAL A 13 -1.15 12.97 5.20
N PRO A 14 -0.20 12.72 4.26
CA PRO A 14 0.31 13.77 3.37
C PRO A 14 -0.79 14.41 2.53
N SER A 15 -1.76 13.63 2.03
CA SER A 15 -2.90 14.16 1.28
C SER A 15 -3.82 15.03 2.13
N LEU A 16 -4.07 14.66 3.41
CA LEU A 16 -4.81 15.53 4.35
C LEU A 16 -4.08 16.86 4.56
N ARG A 17 -2.77 16.82 4.74
CA ARG A 17 -1.94 18.04 4.88
C ARG A 17 -2.03 18.92 3.64
N ALA A 18 -1.94 18.32 2.45
CA ALA A 18 -2.05 19.03 1.18
C ALA A 18 -3.42 19.71 1.01
N ALA A 19 -4.50 19.01 1.34
CA ALA A 19 -5.85 19.57 1.31
C ALA A 19 -6.02 20.74 2.30
N HIS A 20 -5.54 20.58 3.53
CA HIS A 20 -5.68 21.58 4.60
C HIS A 20 -4.81 22.85 4.40
N ALA A 21 -3.71 22.74 3.63
CA ALA A 21 -2.77 23.84 3.45
C ALA A 21 -3.39 25.09 2.79
N HIS A 22 -4.36 24.91 1.91
CA HIS A 22 -4.93 25.99 1.11
C HIS A 22 -6.47 25.98 1.04
N HIS A 23 -7.13 25.06 1.77
CA HIS A 23 -8.58 24.90 1.78
C HIS A 23 -9.10 24.65 3.19
N GLU A 24 -10.36 24.89 3.38
CA GLU A 24 -11.07 24.58 4.63
C GLU A 24 -11.43 23.08 4.67
N VAL A 25 -10.70 22.28 5.43
CA VAL A 25 -11.12 20.91 5.72
C VAL A 25 -12.13 20.96 6.86
N VAL A 26 -13.41 20.87 6.52
CA VAL A 26 -14.53 21.06 7.46
C VAL A 26 -14.74 19.86 8.37
N ALA A 27 -14.35 18.66 7.94
CA ALA A 27 -14.36 17.45 8.75
C ALA A 27 -13.45 16.38 8.17
N VAL A 28 -12.96 15.51 9.04
CA VAL A 28 -12.22 14.30 8.70
C VAL A 28 -13.05 13.08 9.09
N TYR A 29 -13.27 12.19 8.12
CA TYR A 29 -13.85 10.87 8.29
C TYR A 29 -12.75 9.82 8.37
N THR A 30 -12.74 9.00 9.43
CA THR A 30 -11.77 7.92 9.58
C THR A 30 -12.41 6.70 10.25
N GLN A 31 -11.77 5.54 10.12
CA GLN A 31 -12.24 4.32 10.80
C GLN A 31 -12.22 4.49 12.32
N PRO A 32 -13.14 3.83 13.05
CA PRO A 32 -13.10 3.78 14.50
C PRO A 32 -11.75 3.29 15.03
N ASP A 33 -11.38 3.75 16.22
CA ASP A 33 -10.18 3.28 16.91
C ASP A 33 -10.23 1.77 17.10
N ARG A 34 -9.11 1.10 16.87
CA ARG A 34 -9.01 -0.36 16.93
C ARG A 34 -7.95 -0.79 17.94
N PRO A 35 -8.15 -1.93 18.60
CA PRO A 35 -7.12 -2.51 19.44
C PRO A 35 -5.84 -2.78 18.63
N ALA A 36 -4.70 -2.22 19.05
CA ALA A 36 -3.40 -2.40 18.41
C ALA A 36 -2.27 -2.53 19.46
N GLY A 37 -1.13 -3.07 19.03
CA GLY A 37 0.07 -3.22 19.84
C GLY A 37 -0.01 -4.29 20.92
N ARG A 38 1.07 -4.38 21.73
CA ARG A 38 1.13 -5.25 22.92
C ARG A 38 0.21 -4.67 23.99
N GLY A 39 -0.82 -5.43 24.39
CA GLY A 39 -1.81 -4.98 25.39
C GLY A 39 -3.17 -4.55 24.79
N ARG A 40 -3.33 -4.56 23.46
CA ARG A 40 -4.60 -4.31 22.77
C ARG A 40 -5.34 -3.04 23.18
N GLY A 41 -4.62 -1.96 23.54
CA GLY A 41 -5.22 -0.66 23.77
C GLY A 41 -5.85 -0.09 22.50
N LEU A 42 -6.95 0.64 22.62
CA LEU A 42 -7.57 1.36 21.51
C LEU A 42 -6.58 2.39 20.97
N THR A 43 -6.22 2.24 19.71
CA THR A 43 -5.25 3.10 19.04
C THR A 43 -5.97 3.92 17.97
N PRO A 44 -5.88 5.26 18.02
CA PRO A 44 -6.43 6.13 16.99
C PRO A 44 -5.69 5.94 15.66
N SER A 45 -6.40 6.17 14.56
CA SER A 45 -5.78 6.14 13.23
C SER A 45 -4.78 7.30 13.06
N PRO A 46 -3.73 7.14 12.21
CA PRO A 46 -2.82 8.23 11.86
C PRO A 46 -3.54 9.50 11.36
N VAL A 47 -4.58 9.33 10.56
CA VAL A 47 -5.41 10.44 10.06
C VAL A 47 -6.17 11.13 11.21
N LYS A 48 -6.69 10.38 12.19
CA LYS A 48 -7.33 10.97 13.39
C LYS A 48 -6.35 11.82 14.17
N LEU A 49 -5.14 11.30 14.42
CA LEU A 49 -4.10 12.04 15.15
C LEU A 49 -3.74 13.36 14.46
N GLU A 50 -3.55 13.31 13.15
CA GLU A 50 -3.25 14.50 12.34
C GLU A 50 -4.40 15.51 12.36
N ALA A 51 -5.66 15.05 12.26
CA ALA A 51 -6.82 15.91 12.30
C ALA A 51 -6.96 16.61 13.65
N ILE A 52 -6.78 15.90 14.77
CA ILE A 52 -6.81 16.46 16.12
C ILE A 52 -5.73 17.52 16.29
N GLN A 53 -4.50 17.25 15.85
CA GLN A 53 -3.38 18.19 15.92
C GLN A 53 -3.67 19.51 15.18
N ARG A 54 -4.52 19.44 14.14
CA ARG A 54 -4.92 20.61 13.33
C ARG A 54 -6.23 21.24 13.75
N GLY A 55 -6.88 20.74 14.81
CA GLY A 55 -8.17 21.23 15.26
C GLY A 55 -9.34 20.93 14.31
N ILE A 56 -9.18 19.93 13.42
CA ILE A 56 -10.22 19.55 12.45
C ILE A 56 -11.19 18.57 13.13
N PRO A 57 -12.51 18.77 13.01
CA PRO A 57 -13.52 17.84 13.53
C PRO A 57 -13.35 16.43 12.96
N VAL A 58 -13.40 15.40 13.83
CA VAL A 58 -13.24 13.99 13.46
C VAL A 58 -14.54 13.23 13.61
N LEU A 59 -14.94 12.52 12.56
CA LEU A 59 -16.12 11.68 12.50
C LEU A 59 -15.72 10.22 12.24
N GLN A 60 -16.23 9.29 13.03
CA GLN A 60 -15.87 7.86 12.96
C GLN A 60 -17.12 6.97 12.80
N PRO A 61 -17.91 7.14 11.71
CA PRO A 61 -19.09 6.33 11.50
C PRO A 61 -18.71 4.88 11.19
N LEU A 62 -19.49 3.92 11.69
CA LEU A 62 -19.35 2.50 11.34
C LEU A 62 -19.78 2.21 9.89
N SER A 63 -20.63 3.06 9.33
CA SER A 63 -21.18 2.91 7.99
C SER A 63 -21.71 4.24 7.46
N LEU A 64 -21.56 4.47 6.16
CA LEU A 64 -22.15 5.61 5.43
C LEU A 64 -23.51 5.28 4.79
N LYS A 65 -24.05 4.08 5.03
CA LYS A 65 -25.35 3.66 4.48
C LYS A 65 -26.54 4.23 5.26
N LYS A 66 -26.34 4.66 6.50
CA LYS A 66 -27.43 5.20 7.34
C LYS A 66 -27.79 6.62 6.92
N LYS A 67 -29.09 6.90 6.85
CA LYS A 67 -29.60 8.24 6.48
C LYS A 67 -29.02 9.33 7.39
N SER A 68 -28.97 9.11 8.71
CA SER A 68 -28.43 10.08 9.67
C SER A 68 -26.96 10.45 9.39
N THR A 69 -26.14 9.50 8.94
CA THR A 69 -24.74 9.77 8.57
C THR A 69 -24.65 10.56 7.26
N GLN A 70 -25.56 10.30 6.33
CA GLN A 70 -25.64 11.03 5.07
C GLN A 70 -26.15 12.46 5.28
N ASP A 71 -27.14 12.66 6.16
CA ASP A 71 -27.66 13.98 6.50
C ASP A 71 -26.59 14.83 7.20
N ALA A 72 -25.84 14.25 8.16
CA ALA A 72 -24.72 14.92 8.79
C ALA A 72 -23.63 15.34 7.78
N LEU A 73 -23.38 14.53 6.73
CA LEU A 73 -22.44 14.89 5.66
C LEU A 73 -22.99 16.04 4.80
N ARG A 74 -24.31 16.07 4.51
CA ARG A 74 -24.93 17.17 3.77
C ARG A 74 -24.89 18.50 4.52
N GLU A 75 -25.06 18.46 5.86
CA GLU A 75 -24.98 19.64 6.71
C GLU A 75 -23.60 20.31 6.66
N LEU A 76 -22.53 19.55 6.37
CA LEU A 76 -21.18 20.09 6.18
C LEU A 76 -21.03 20.88 4.87
N GLN A 77 -21.96 20.74 3.92
CA GLN A 77 -21.94 21.39 2.59
C GLN A 77 -20.57 21.33 1.89
N PRO A 78 -20.03 20.13 1.66
CA PRO A 78 -18.72 20.00 1.04
C PRO A 78 -18.76 20.33 -0.45
N ASP A 79 -17.78 21.09 -0.94
CA ASP A 79 -17.55 21.27 -2.37
C ASP A 79 -17.03 19.96 -2.98
N VAL A 80 -16.10 19.29 -2.31
CA VAL A 80 -15.53 18.01 -2.74
C VAL A 80 -15.23 17.11 -1.52
N MET A 81 -15.37 15.80 -1.69
CA MET A 81 -14.92 14.82 -0.70
C MET A 81 -13.68 14.09 -1.22
N ILE A 82 -12.59 14.22 -0.49
CA ILE A 82 -11.33 13.53 -0.83
C ILE A 82 -11.26 12.22 -0.06
N VAL A 83 -11.01 11.13 -0.75
CA VAL A 83 -10.95 9.78 -0.20
C VAL A 83 -9.58 9.18 -0.43
N VAL A 84 -8.90 8.73 0.64
CA VAL A 84 -7.58 8.11 0.57
C VAL A 84 -7.51 6.93 1.54
N ALA A 85 -7.58 5.71 1.03
CA ALA A 85 -7.52 4.49 1.83
C ALA A 85 -8.46 4.53 3.06
N TYR A 86 -9.71 4.96 2.89
CA TYR A 86 -10.67 5.13 3.97
C TYR A 86 -11.18 3.80 4.54
N GLY A 87 -11.45 2.83 3.66
CA GLY A 87 -11.85 1.48 4.05
C GLY A 87 -13.34 1.29 4.33
N LEU A 88 -14.20 2.25 3.96
CA LEU A 88 -15.65 2.08 3.89
C LEU A 88 -16.14 2.30 2.46
N ILE A 89 -17.19 1.57 2.09
CA ILE A 89 -17.91 1.77 0.81
C ILE A 89 -18.75 3.05 0.93
N LEU A 90 -18.63 3.93 -0.06
CA LEU A 90 -19.46 5.11 -0.23
C LEU A 90 -20.67 4.73 -1.11
N PRO A 91 -21.89 4.72 -0.57
CA PRO A 91 -23.08 4.50 -1.38
C PRO A 91 -23.35 5.69 -2.30
N GLN A 92 -24.10 5.52 -3.39
CA GLN A 92 -24.42 6.55 -4.36
C GLN A 92 -24.94 7.84 -3.69
N ALA A 93 -25.81 7.71 -2.70
CA ALA A 93 -26.35 8.85 -1.93
C ALA A 93 -25.28 9.68 -1.20
N VAL A 94 -24.07 9.15 -0.99
CA VAL A 94 -22.90 9.88 -0.45
C VAL A 94 -22.07 10.47 -1.58
N LEU A 95 -21.89 9.73 -2.68
CA LEU A 95 -21.14 10.18 -3.85
C LEU A 95 -21.76 11.45 -4.46
N ASP A 96 -23.08 11.59 -4.36
CA ASP A 96 -23.87 12.71 -4.92
C ASP A 96 -23.93 13.94 -3.99
N ILE A 97 -23.39 13.89 -2.76
CA ILE A 97 -23.49 15.02 -1.83
C ILE A 97 -22.56 16.18 -2.20
N PRO A 98 -21.24 15.96 -2.43
CA PRO A 98 -20.35 17.07 -2.75
C PRO A 98 -20.58 17.63 -4.15
N GLN A 99 -20.48 18.96 -4.32
CA GLN A 99 -20.70 19.63 -5.61
C GLN A 99 -19.81 19.09 -6.75
N TYR A 100 -18.53 18.79 -6.42
CA TYR A 100 -17.57 18.22 -7.37
C TYR A 100 -17.42 16.70 -7.18
N GLY A 101 -18.34 16.05 -6.43
CA GLY A 101 -18.33 14.62 -6.14
C GLY A 101 -17.23 14.18 -5.17
N CYS A 102 -16.95 12.89 -5.18
CA CYS A 102 -15.94 12.27 -4.35
C CYS A 102 -14.72 11.90 -5.19
N TRP A 103 -13.53 12.30 -4.78
CA TRP A 103 -12.27 12.03 -5.48
C TRP A 103 -11.41 11.06 -4.66
N ASN A 104 -10.94 9.99 -5.31
CA ASN A 104 -10.06 9.02 -4.68
C ASN A 104 -8.62 9.19 -5.17
N VAL A 105 -7.68 9.23 -4.23
CA VAL A 105 -6.24 9.13 -4.51
C VAL A 105 -5.87 7.65 -4.50
N HIS A 106 -5.73 7.06 -5.69
CA HIS A 106 -5.47 5.65 -5.89
C HIS A 106 -4.01 5.40 -6.26
N ALA A 107 -3.36 4.44 -5.57
CA ALA A 107 -1.92 4.20 -5.67
C ALA A 107 -1.56 3.24 -6.81
N SER A 108 -2.09 3.50 -8.01
CA SER A 108 -1.68 2.84 -9.27
C SER A 108 -2.01 3.70 -10.48
N LEU A 109 -1.48 3.32 -11.64
CA LEU A 109 -1.90 3.83 -12.94
C LEU A 109 -3.09 3.02 -13.44
N LEU A 110 -4.30 3.50 -13.14
CA LEU A 110 -5.56 2.88 -13.57
C LEU A 110 -5.65 2.81 -15.11
N PRO A 111 -6.22 1.74 -15.67
CA PRO A 111 -7.08 0.72 -15.04
C PRO A 111 -6.32 -0.45 -14.40
N ARG A 112 -4.97 -0.41 -14.37
CA ARG A 112 -4.18 -1.47 -13.74
C ARG A 112 -4.21 -1.34 -12.22
N TRP A 113 -4.39 -2.47 -11.55
CA TRP A 113 -4.39 -2.59 -10.09
C TRP A 113 -5.55 -1.87 -9.38
N ARG A 114 -6.79 -1.96 -9.90
CA ARG A 114 -7.99 -1.63 -9.13
C ARG A 114 -8.06 -2.47 -7.87
N GLY A 115 -8.38 -1.89 -6.73
CA GLY A 115 -8.59 -2.62 -5.47
C GLY A 115 -7.65 -2.25 -4.33
N ALA A 116 -7.41 -3.20 -3.41
CA ALA A 116 -6.94 -2.90 -2.05
C ALA A 116 -5.42 -2.85 -1.87
N ALA A 117 -4.63 -3.50 -2.75
CA ALA A 117 -3.18 -3.65 -2.56
C ALA A 117 -2.36 -3.34 -3.84
N PRO A 118 -2.62 -2.22 -4.55
CA PRO A 118 -1.97 -1.92 -5.83
C PRO A 118 -0.45 -1.88 -5.72
N ILE A 119 0.11 -1.31 -4.66
CA ILE A 119 1.55 -1.13 -4.43
C ILE A 119 2.28 -2.47 -4.42
N GLN A 120 1.78 -3.41 -3.61
CA GLN A 120 2.40 -4.72 -3.47
C GLN A 120 2.25 -5.56 -4.75
N ARG A 121 1.08 -5.50 -5.38
CA ARG A 121 0.82 -6.27 -6.60
C ARG A 121 1.66 -5.77 -7.78
N ALA A 122 1.92 -4.47 -7.90
CA ALA A 122 2.82 -3.93 -8.92
C ALA A 122 4.26 -4.48 -8.77
N ILE A 123 4.83 -4.46 -7.56
CA ILE A 123 6.16 -5.03 -7.29
C ILE A 123 6.18 -6.54 -7.54
N GLU A 124 5.17 -7.27 -7.05
CA GLU A 124 5.10 -8.74 -7.19
C GLU A 124 5.01 -9.16 -8.65
N ALA A 125 4.25 -8.43 -9.47
CA ALA A 125 4.14 -8.66 -10.90
C ALA A 125 5.44 -8.34 -11.66
N GLY A 126 6.26 -7.44 -11.12
CA GLY A 126 7.50 -6.99 -11.73
C GLY A 126 7.28 -5.80 -12.66
N ASP A 127 6.28 -4.98 -12.38
CA ASP A 127 6.09 -3.72 -13.06
C ASP A 127 7.31 -2.82 -12.84
N GLU A 128 7.76 -2.14 -13.87
CA GLU A 128 8.90 -1.21 -13.81
C GLU A 128 8.44 0.20 -13.44
N GLU A 129 7.16 0.51 -13.68
CA GLU A 129 6.52 1.79 -13.43
C GLU A 129 5.18 1.58 -12.70
N THR A 130 4.85 2.52 -11.84
CA THR A 130 3.55 2.68 -11.21
C THR A 130 3.24 4.17 -11.04
N GLY A 131 2.26 4.52 -10.23
CA GLY A 131 1.94 5.93 -10.02
C GLY A 131 0.74 6.14 -9.12
N VAL A 132 0.18 7.33 -9.22
CA VAL A 132 -1.05 7.72 -8.54
C VAL A 132 -2.03 8.27 -9.56
N CYS A 133 -3.27 7.80 -9.49
CA CYS A 133 -4.42 8.40 -10.15
C CYS A 133 -5.32 9.11 -9.13
N LEU A 134 -5.63 10.37 -9.38
CA LEU A 134 -6.78 11.03 -8.79
C LEU A 134 -7.98 10.72 -9.68
N MET A 135 -8.96 10.02 -9.16
CA MET A 135 -10.14 9.59 -9.93
C MET A 135 -11.44 10.07 -9.29
N GLN A 136 -12.44 10.32 -10.11
CA GLN A 136 -13.83 10.52 -9.68
C GLN A 136 -14.37 9.16 -9.20
N MET A 137 -14.96 9.13 -8.01
CA MET A 137 -15.53 7.88 -7.50
C MET A 137 -16.92 7.62 -8.07
N GLU A 138 -17.16 6.34 -8.34
CA GLU A 138 -18.43 5.76 -8.76
C GLU A 138 -18.78 4.55 -7.90
N ALA A 139 -19.94 3.94 -8.15
CA ALA A 139 -20.37 2.75 -7.40
C ALA A 139 -19.49 1.51 -7.62
N GLY A 140 -18.73 1.44 -8.73
CA GLY A 140 -17.79 0.36 -9.04
C GLY A 140 -16.48 0.47 -8.27
N LEU A 141 -15.80 -0.66 -8.13
CA LEU A 141 -14.49 -0.70 -7.45
C LEU A 141 -13.41 -0.07 -8.35
N ASP A 142 -13.04 1.17 -8.04
CA ASP A 142 -12.01 1.95 -8.73
C ASP A 142 -12.19 2.04 -10.26
N THR A 143 -13.46 2.11 -10.71
CA THR A 143 -13.84 2.14 -12.14
C THR A 143 -14.04 3.54 -12.67
N GLY A 144 -14.20 4.54 -11.83
CA GLY A 144 -14.52 5.91 -12.22
C GLY A 144 -13.42 6.57 -13.06
N PRO A 145 -13.76 7.65 -13.77
CA PRO A 145 -12.82 8.32 -14.67
C PRO A 145 -11.66 8.96 -13.92
N VAL A 146 -10.49 8.97 -14.55
CA VAL A 146 -9.28 9.61 -14.03
C VAL A 146 -9.30 11.10 -14.32
N LEU A 147 -9.05 11.91 -13.29
CA LEU A 147 -8.96 13.37 -13.36
C LEU A 147 -7.53 13.84 -13.58
N LEU A 148 -6.57 13.19 -12.93
CA LEU A 148 -5.15 13.50 -13.03
C LEU A 148 -4.36 12.24 -12.67
N ALA A 149 -3.25 11.99 -13.36
CA ALA A 149 -2.34 10.89 -13.06
C ALA A 149 -0.90 11.34 -13.12
N GLN A 150 -0.07 10.73 -12.29
CA GLN A 150 1.37 10.92 -12.32
C GLN A 150 2.06 9.59 -12.04
N SER A 151 3.05 9.26 -12.87
CA SER A 151 3.82 8.03 -12.77
C SER A 151 5.13 8.21 -12.01
N LEU A 152 5.69 7.09 -11.58
CA LEU A 152 7.05 6.97 -11.07
C LEU A 152 7.62 5.57 -11.34
N GLU A 153 8.93 5.47 -11.49
CA GLU A 153 9.63 4.20 -11.63
C GLU A 153 9.69 3.43 -10.31
N ILE A 154 9.54 2.11 -10.38
CA ILE A 154 9.77 1.20 -9.25
C ILE A 154 11.23 0.80 -9.21
N GLY A 155 11.92 1.12 -8.12
CA GLY A 155 13.32 0.77 -7.94
C GLY A 155 13.57 -0.75 -7.91
N ARG A 156 14.66 -1.21 -8.51
CA ARG A 156 14.98 -2.65 -8.63
C ARG A 156 15.04 -3.40 -7.29
N GLU A 157 15.47 -2.76 -6.23
CA GLU A 157 15.54 -3.33 -4.87
C GLU A 157 14.50 -2.68 -3.92
N GLU A 158 13.64 -1.84 -4.44
CA GLU A 158 12.64 -1.11 -3.65
C GLU A 158 11.62 -2.04 -3.01
N THR A 159 11.37 -1.84 -1.72
CA THR A 159 10.37 -2.59 -0.95
C THR A 159 8.98 -1.97 -1.07
N GLY A 160 7.94 -2.76 -0.75
CA GLY A 160 6.56 -2.26 -0.68
C GLY A 160 6.41 -1.08 0.28
N GLY A 161 7.17 -1.04 1.39
CA GLY A 161 7.16 0.09 2.32
C GLY A 161 7.76 1.36 1.74
N GLN A 162 8.90 1.26 1.06
CA GLN A 162 9.54 2.41 0.42
C GLN A 162 8.69 2.98 -0.71
N LEU A 163 8.15 2.11 -1.57
CA LEU A 163 7.25 2.53 -2.64
C LEU A 163 5.95 3.15 -2.10
N HIS A 164 5.40 2.59 -1.00
CA HIS A 164 4.25 3.15 -0.29
C HIS A 164 4.50 4.61 0.13
N ASP A 165 5.66 4.90 0.73
CA ASP A 165 5.96 6.25 1.21
C ASP A 165 6.11 7.23 0.03
N ARG A 166 6.79 6.84 -1.04
CA ARG A 166 6.92 7.64 -2.27
C ARG A 166 5.57 7.92 -2.94
N LEU A 167 4.70 6.90 -3.04
CA LEU A 167 3.36 7.06 -3.61
C LEU A 167 2.44 7.89 -2.71
N SER A 168 2.62 7.84 -1.39
CA SER A 168 1.92 8.71 -0.45
C SER A 168 2.23 10.19 -0.68
N ASP A 169 3.51 10.53 -0.87
CA ASP A 169 3.96 11.88 -1.16
C ASP A 169 3.51 12.34 -2.56
N LEU A 170 3.63 11.46 -3.56
CA LEU A 170 3.15 11.71 -4.92
C LEU A 170 1.64 11.97 -4.95
N GLY A 171 0.86 11.19 -4.17
CA GLY A 171 -0.58 11.36 -4.02
C GLY A 171 -0.95 12.73 -3.44
N ALA A 172 -0.19 13.21 -2.47
CA ALA A 172 -0.37 14.53 -1.91
C ALA A 172 -0.05 15.64 -2.93
N GLN A 173 0.95 15.44 -3.79
CA GLN A 173 1.30 16.37 -4.85
C GLN A 173 0.20 16.43 -5.92
N VAL A 174 -0.22 15.28 -6.46
CA VAL A 174 -1.31 15.18 -7.45
C VAL A 174 -2.59 15.84 -6.94
N LEU A 175 -2.94 15.57 -5.66
CA LEU A 175 -4.11 16.18 -5.03
C LEU A 175 -3.97 17.70 -4.92
N ARG A 176 -2.82 18.22 -4.52
CA ARG A 176 -2.56 19.66 -4.41
C ARG A 176 -2.71 20.35 -5.76
N ASP A 177 -2.15 19.77 -6.82
CA ASP A 177 -2.19 20.31 -8.16
C ASP A 177 -3.66 20.35 -8.67
N ALA A 178 -4.39 19.27 -8.48
CA ALA A 178 -5.82 19.19 -8.85
C ALA A 178 -6.68 20.21 -8.09
N LEU A 179 -6.51 20.34 -6.79
CA LEU A 179 -7.23 21.31 -5.96
C LEU A 179 -6.83 22.75 -6.33
N GLY A 180 -5.57 22.98 -6.69
CA GLY A 180 -5.10 24.26 -7.19
C GLY A 180 -5.77 24.69 -8.50
N LEU A 181 -5.88 23.76 -9.45
CA LEU A 181 -6.59 23.98 -10.71
C LEU A 181 -8.08 24.28 -10.47
N LEU A 182 -8.74 23.47 -9.64
CA LEU A 182 -10.14 23.69 -9.31
C LEU A 182 -10.39 25.06 -8.64
N ARG A 183 -9.50 25.46 -7.74
CA ARG A 183 -9.55 26.81 -7.12
C ARG A 183 -9.38 27.94 -8.13
N ALA A 184 -8.56 27.74 -9.15
CA ALA A 184 -8.40 28.69 -10.26
C ALA A 184 -9.58 28.69 -11.25
N GLY A 185 -10.64 27.94 -11.01
CA GLY A 185 -11.81 27.81 -11.89
C GLY A 185 -11.63 26.82 -13.06
N VAL A 186 -10.50 26.11 -13.09
CA VAL A 186 -10.22 25.10 -14.11
C VAL A 186 -10.84 23.78 -13.69
N ARG A 187 -11.82 23.30 -14.45
CA ARG A 187 -12.37 21.96 -14.23
C ARG A 187 -11.46 20.90 -14.85
N LEU A 188 -11.15 19.88 -14.07
CA LEU A 188 -10.40 18.73 -14.55
C LEU A 188 -11.32 17.87 -15.44
N PRO A 189 -10.97 17.62 -16.71
CA PRO A 189 -11.75 16.76 -17.56
C PRO A 189 -11.69 15.31 -17.06
N PRO A 190 -12.84 14.63 -16.89
CA PRO A 190 -12.84 13.23 -16.51
C PRO A 190 -12.46 12.37 -17.73
N HIS A 191 -11.39 11.60 -17.63
CA HIS A 191 -10.95 10.66 -18.66
C HIS A 191 -11.42 9.25 -18.30
N PRO A 192 -12.37 8.65 -19.06
CA PRO A 192 -12.80 7.28 -18.83
C PRO A 192 -11.62 6.32 -18.87
N GLN A 193 -11.63 5.35 -17.96
CA GLN A 193 -10.59 4.31 -17.98
C GLN A 193 -10.81 3.38 -19.18
N PRO A 194 -9.75 2.98 -19.92
CA PRO A 194 -9.90 2.01 -21.00
C PRO A 194 -10.26 0.63 -20.43
N ASP A 195 -10.90 -0.20 -21.26
CA ASP A 195 -11.21 -1.59 -20.94
C ASP A 195 -9.98 -2.48 -21.00
N GLU A 196 -9.00 -2.11 -21.82
CA GLU A 196 -7.71 -2.81 -21.94
C GLU A 196 -6.80 -2.53 -20.74
N GLY A 197 -6.05 -3.52 -20.31
CA GLY A 197 -5.09 -3.39 -19.21
C GLY A 197 -5.71 -3.45 -17.81
N VAL A 198 -7.00 -3.73 -17.68
CA VAL A 198 -7.66 -3.89 -16.37
C VAL A 198 -7.02 -5.04 -15.59
N ALA A 199 -6.53 -4.75 -14.39
CA ALA A 199 -6.04 -5.73 -13.44
C ALA A 199 -6.55 -5.40 -12.03
N TYR A 200 -6.72 -6.45 -11.20
CA TYR A 200 -7.22 -6.30 -9.84
C TYR A 200 -6.16 -6.62 -8.80
N ALA A 201 -6.00 -5.72 -7.86
CA ALA A 201 -5.10 -5.82 -6.72
C ALA A 201 -5.86 -6.29 -5.48
N HIS A 202 -6.06 -7.61 -5.36
CA HIS A 202 -6.71 -8.19 -4.19
C HIS A 202 -5.90 -7.90 -2.92
N LYS A 203 -6.64 -7.71 -1.82
CA LYS A 203 -6.04 -7.54 -0.49
C LYS A 203 -5.07 -8.67 -0.19
N LEU A 204 -3.91 -8.33 0.39
CA LEU A 204 -2.93 -9.34 0.81
C LEU A 204 -3.48 -10.21 1.94
N ASP A 205 -3.22 -11.51 1.87
CA ASP A 205 -3.47 -12.45 2.95
C ASP A 205 -2.14 -12.91 3.55
N LYS A 206 -2.15 -13.19 4.87
CA LYS A 206 -0.99 -13.75 5.56
C LYS A 206 -0.57 -15.12 5.03
N VAL A 207 -1.50 -15.88 4.52
CA VAL A 207 -1.21 -17.19 3.92
C VAL A 207 -0.32 -17.08 2.69
N GLU A 208 -0.42 -15.96 1.96
CA GLU A 208 0.43 -15.67 0.81
C GLU A 208 1.91 -15.42 1.21
N ALA A 209 2.21 -15.13 2.47
CA ALA A 209 3.57 -14.88 2.94
C ALA A 209 4.51 -16.07 2.77
N LYS A 210 3.98 -17.30 2.72
CA LYS A 210 4.79 -18.50 2.56
C LYS A 210 5.44 -18.54 1.18
N LEU A 211 6.77 -18.70 1.14
CA LEU A 211 7.49 -18.88 -0.11
C LEU A 211 7.29 -20.31 -0.66
N ASP A 212 7.01 -20.37 -1.95
CA ASP A 212 6.98 -21.59 -2.72
C ASP A 212 8.28 -21.71 -3.53
N TRP A 213 9.21 -22.50 -3.04
CA TRP A 213 10.53 -22.67 -3.64
C TRP A 213 10.51 -23.23 -5.07
N THR A 214 9.41 -23.82 -5.52
CA THR A 214 9.26 -24.30 -6.90
C THR A 214 9.15 -23.18 -7.92
N ARG A 215 8.91 -21.93 -7.45
CA ARG A 215 8.85 -20.76 -8.32
C ARG A 215 10.25 -20.25 -8.67
N PRO A 216 10.39 -19.50 -9.77
CA PRO A 216 11.66 -18.87 -10.13
C PRO A 216 12.16 -17.89 -9.05
N ALA A 217 13.47 -17.85 -8.81
CA ALA A 217 14.10 -16.97 -7.83
C ALA A 217 13.75 -15.47 -8.03
N ALA A 218 13.65 -15.03 -9.29
CA ALA A 218 13.25 -13.66 -9.62
C ALA A 218 11.83 -13.32 -9.13
N VAL A 219 10.89 -14.26 -9.24
CA VAL A 219 9.52 -14.11 -8.73
C VAL A 219 9.52 -14.04 -7.21
N LEU A 220 10.29 -14.92 -6.54
CA LEU A 220 10.38 -14.93 -5.09
C LEU A 220 11.06 -13.69 -4.53
N ALA A 221 12.09 -13.17 -5.20
CA ALA A 221 12.76 -11.92 -4.82
C ALA A 221 11.80 -10.73 -4.87
N ARG A 222 10.97 -10.62 -5.93
CA ARG A 222 9.92 -9.61 -6.02
C ARG A 222 8.90 -9.75 -4.89
N LYS A 223 8.46 -10.97 -4.59
CA LYS A 223 7.53 -11.23 -3.49
C LYS A 223 8.09 -10.83 -2.13
N VAL A 224 9.36 -11.13 -1.85
CA VAL A 224 10.03 -10.68 -0.63
C VAL A 224 10.00 -9.16 -0.50
N ARG A 225 10.31 -8.42 -1.56
CA ARG A 225 10.27 -6.95 -1.59
C ARG A 225 8.84 -6.41 -1.45
N ALA A 226 7.91 -6.95 -2.21
CA ALA A 226 6.51 -6.53 -2.19
C ALA A 226 5.88 -6.66 -0.80
N PHE A 227 6.21 -7.72 -0.08
CA PHE A 227 5.63 -8.06 1.23
C PHE A 227 6.36 -7.44 2.43
N ASN A 228 7.40 -6.65 2.20
CA ASN A 228 8.09 -5.90 3.24
C ASN A 228 7.52 -4.46 3.32
N PRO A 229 7.01 -3.97 4.44
CA PRO A 229 7.12 -4.51 5.81
C PRO A 229 5.97 -5.45 6.25
N TRP A 230 4.97 -5.71 5.43
CA TRP A 230 3.85 -6.57 5.78
C TRP A 230 3.31 -7.31 4.54
N PRO A 231 2.99 -8.63 4.67
CA PRO A 231 3.00 -9.46 5.89
C PRO A 231 4.37 -10.03 6.29
N ILE A 232 5.42 -9.76 5.55
CA ILE A 232 6.76 -10.37 5.56
C ILE A 232 6.70 -11.82 5.12
N THR A 233 7.48 -12.16 4.10
CA THR A 233 7.57 -13.53 3.60
C THR A 233 8.23 -14.46 4.61
N GLU A 234 7.88 -15.75 4.54
CA GLU A 234 8.41 -16.77 5.44
C GLU A 234 8.66 -18.09 4.71
N ALA A 235 9.60 -18.87 5.24
CA ALA A 235 9.89 -20.22 4.75
C ALA A 235 10.47 -21.10 5.86
N GLN A 236 10.38 -22.43 5.63
CA GLN A 236 11.18 -23.41 6.37
C GLN A 236 12.54 -23.54 5.69
N LEU A 237 13.62 -23.38 6.45
CA LEU A 237 14.97 -23.52 5.96
C LEU A 237 15.89 -24.05 7.08
N ALA A 238 16.73 -25.03 6.79
CA ALA A 238 17.68 -25.61 7.73
C ALA A 238 17.06 -26.00 9.10
N GLY A 239 15.87 -26.55 9.07
CA GLY A 239 15.13 -27.05 10.23
C GLY A 239 14.40 -25.99 11.07
N GLU A 240 14.40 -24.73 10.68
CA GLU A 240 13.71 -23.67 11.39
C GLU A 240 12.83 -22.79 10.48
N ARG A 241 11.82 -22.14 11.05
CA ARG A 241 11.00 -21.14 10.37
C ARG A 241 11.67 -19.79 10.40
N LEU A 242 11.93 -19.24 9.24
CA LEU A 242 12.52 -17.92 9.07
C LEU A 242 11.52 -16.97 8.39
N ARG A 243 11.44 -15.73 8.89
CA ARG A 243 10.90 -14.61 8.14
C ARG A 243 12.00 -14.00 7.29
N ILE A 244 11.69 -13.66 6.05
CA ILE A 244 12.64 -13.18 5.06
C ILE A 244 12.30 -11.74 4.73
N HIS A 245 13.16 -10.82 5.18
CA HIS A 245 12.99 -9.38 5.01
C HIS A 245 13.71 -8.83 3.80
N GLY A 246 14.74 -9.52 3.30
CA GLY A 246 15.50 -9.12 2.14
C GLY A 246 16.12 -10.30 1.43
N ALA A 247 15.96 -10.36 0.12
CA ALA A 247 16.54 -11.38 -0.74
C ALA A 247 16.77 -10.83 -2.15
N VAL A 248 17.69 -11.45 -2.88
CA VAL A 248 17.96 -11.16 -4.29
C VAL A 248 18.00 -12.45 -5.08
N ALA A 249 17.55 -12.38 -6.31
CA ALA A 249 17.73 -13.48 -7.27
C ALA A 249 19.18 -13.49 -7.77
N VAL A 250 19.76 -14.68 -7.84
CA VAL A 250 21.06 -14.95 -8.45
C VAL A 250 20.83 -15.86 -9.65
N ASP A 251 21.31 -15.43 -10.79
CA ASP A 251 21.25 -16.24 -12.01
C ASP A 251 22.37 -17.30 -11.96
N GLN A 252 22.05 -18.42 -11.31
CA GLN A 252 22.94 -19.55 -11.14
C GLN A 252 22.16 -20.84 -11.39
N ALA A 253 22.63 -21.65 -12.32
CA ALA A 253 22.07 -22.98 -12.56
C ALA A 253 22.43 -23.93 -11.42
N HIS A 254 21.54 -24.87 -11.11
CA HIS A 254 21.72 -25.93 -10.13
C HIS A 254 20.80 -27.11 -10.46
N ASP A 255 21.15 -28.29 -9.94
CA ASP A 255 20.37 -29.55 -10.07
C ASP A 255 19.71 -29.95 -8.73
N ALA A 256 19.82 -29.09 -7.72
CA ALA A 256 19.28 -29.37 -6.38
C ALA A 256 17.75 -29.20 -6.36
N ALA A 257 17.08 -29.95 -5.51
CA ALA A 257 15.65 -29.83 -5.28
C ALA A 257 15.31 -28.41 -4.73
N PRO A 258 14.18 -27.81 -5.16
CA PRO A 258 13.74 -26.52 -4.63
C PRO A 258 13.65 -26.49 -3.11
N GLY A 259 14.18 -25.44 -2.47
CA GLY A 259 14.23 -25.29 -1.02
C GLY A 259 15.52 -25.85 -0.37
N THR A 260 16.41 -26.46 -1.16
CA THR A 260 17.72 -26.90 -0.67
C THR A 260 18.65 -25.72 -0.41
N LEU A 261 19.30 -25.67 0.75
CA LEU A 261 20.37 -24.72 1.02
C LEU A 261 21.63 -25.14 0.24
N LEU A 262 22.02 -24.34 -0.75
CA LEU A 262 23.18 -24.59 -1.61
C LEU A 262 24.47 -24.08 -1.02
N GLY A 263 24.41 -23.03 -0.23
CA GLY A 263 25.57 -22.40 0.39
C GLY A 263 25.16 -21.34 1.40
N ALA A 264 26.06 -21.05 2.32
CA ALA A 264 25.89 -20.05 3.33
C ALA A 264 27.18 -19.25 3.52
N SER A 265 27.11 -17.96 3.29
CA SER A 265 28.24 -17.03 3.37
C SER A 265 27.83 -15.71 4.00
N ARG A 266 28.79 -14.83 4.23
CA ARG A 266 28.49 -13.46 4.68
C ARG A 266 27.62 -12.66 3.72
N GLN A 267 27.55 -13.06 2.44
CA GLN A 267 26.72 -12.42 1.45
C GLN A 267 25.25 -12.84 1.53
N GLY A 268 24.96 -14.03 2.05
CA GLY A 268 23.62 -14.56 2.16
C GLY A 268 23.56 -16.08 2.35
N LEU A 269 22.32 -16.54 2.47
CA LEU A 269 21.96 -17.96 2.42
C LEU A 269 21.39 -18.23 1.01
N ASP A 270 22.07 -19.06 0.24
CA ASP A 270 21.71 -19.38 -1.14
C ASP A 270 20.80 -20.60 -1.16
N VAL A 271 19.56 -20.41 -1.61
CA VAL A 271 18.53 -21.44 -1.64
C VAL A 271 18.11 -21.75 -3.07
N ALA A 272 18.11 -23.04 -3.43
CA ALA A 272 17.67 -23.52 -4.71
C ALA A 272 16.19 -23.18 -4.94
N CYS A 273 15.88 -22.65 -6.13
CA CYS A 273 14.51 -22.34 -6.56
C CYS A 273 14.15 -23.20 -7.79
N GLY A 274 12.90 -23.14 -8.26
CA GLY A 274 12.52 -23.83 -9.49
C GLY A 274 13.34 -23.39 -10.70
N GLN A 275 13.85 -22.15 -10.68
CA GLN A 275 14.83 -21.62 -11.61
C GLN A 275 15.68 -20.58 -10.89
N GLY A 276 17.01 -20.72 -10.95
CA GLY A 276 17.97 -19.84 -10.29
C GLY A 276 17.99 -20.01 -8.78
N VAL A 277 18.71 -19.15 -8.10
CA VAL A 277 18.99 -19.20 -6.67
C VAL A 277 18.45 -17.96 -5.99
N LEU A 278 17.75 -18.11 -4.86
CA LEU A 278 17.36 -16.98 -4.02
C LEU A 278 18.38 -16.81 -2.91
N ARG A 279 19.11 -15.69 -2.93
CA ARG A 279 20.03 -15.30 -1.87
C ARG A 279 19.32 -14.49 -0.80
N LEU A 280 19.15 -15.07 0.39
CA LEU A 280 18.54 -14.42 1.54
C LEU A 280 19.58 -13.54 2.23
N ARG A 281 19.32 -12.23 2.29
CA ARG A 281 20.24 -11.24 2.86
C ARG A 281 19.88 -10.84 4.28
N VAL A 282 18.58 -10.75 4.58
CA VAL A 282 18.04 -10.34 5.88
C VAL A 282 16.97 -11.32 6.31
N VAL A 283 17.18 -11.95 7.45
CA VAL A 283 16.29 -12.99 7.99
C VAL A 283 15.94 -12.71 9.45
N GLN A 284 14.85 -13.32 9.91
CA GLN A 284 14.40 -13.20 11.30
C GLN A 284 13.94 -14.57 11.80
N ARG A 285 14.53 -15.03 12.89
CA ARG A 285 14.07 -16.22 13.62
C ARG A 285 12.79 -15.91 14.41
N GLU A 286 12.05 -16.93 14.75
CA GLU A 286 10.86 -16.77 15.60
C GLU A 286 11.24 -16.13 16.95
N GLY A 287 10.48 -15.09 17.36
CA GLY A 287 10.76 -14.32 18.58
C GLY A 287 11.96 -13.38 18.52
N GLY A 288 12.77 -13.43 17.43
CA GLY A 288 13.97 -12.62 17.26
C GLY A 288 13.72 -11.28 16.55
N LYS A 289 14.83 -10.60 16.22
CA LYS A 289 14.86 -9.40 15.37
C LYS A 289 15.30 -9.76 13.95
N ALA A 290 14.98 -8.93 12.98
CA ALA A 290 15.57 -9.02 11.65
C ALA A 290 17.07 -8.73 11.73
N ILE A 291 17.89 -9.62 11.19
CA ILE A 291 19.37 -9.55 11.21
C ILE A 291 19.91 -9.90 9.82
N THR A 292 21.13 -9.49 9.54
CA THR A 292 21.81 -9.89 8.30
C THR A 292 22.09 -11.41 8.27
N ALA A 293 22.26 -11.96 7.08
CA ALA A 293 22.68 -13.36 6.94
C ALA A 293 24.02 -13.62 7.63
N ALA A 294 24.96 -12.65 7.61
CA ALA A 294 26.23 -12.74 8.30
C ALA A 294 26.06 -12.89 9.83
N ASP A 295 25.16 -12.08 10.43
CA ASP A 295 24.87 -12.17 11.86
C ASP A 295 24.15 -13.47 12.21
N TYR A 296 23.22 -13.90 11.36
CA TYR A 296 22.55 -15.19 11.53
C TYR A 296 23.54 -16.36 11.56
N LEU A 297 24.53 -16.36 10.65
CA LEU A 297 25.55 -17.41 10.56
C LEU A 297 26.52 -17.43 11.74
N ASN A 298 26.71 -16.32 12.46
CA ASN A 298 27.48 -16.33 13.71
C ASN A 298 26.87 -17.28 14.76
N ALA A 299 25.55 -17.43 14.78
CA ALA A 299 24.83 -18.36 15.65
C ALA A 299 24.57 -19.74 15.00
N ARG A 300 24.80 -19.89 13.68
CA ARG A 300 24.54 -21.11 12.89
C ARG A 300 25.77 -21.48 12.08
N ARG A 301 26.93 -21.64 12.81
CA ARG A 301 28.20 -22.02 12.19
C ARG A 301 28.16 -23.40 11.51
N ASP A 302 27.21 -24.24 11.93
CA ASP A 302 26.89 -25.52 11.30
C ASP A 302 26.48 -25.43 9.84
N LEU A 303 25.98 -24.27 9.40
CA LEU A 303 25.52 -24.02 8.03
C LEU A 303 26.61 -23.44 7.12
N VAL A 304 27.72 -22.97 7.68
CA VAL A 304 28.81 -22.35 6.89
C VAL A 304 29.52 -23.44 6.09
N THR A 305 29.40 -23.37 4.79
CA THR A 305 30.15 -24.23 3.87
C THR A 305 31.62 -23.79 3.85
N PRO A 306 32.62 -24.71 3.99
CA PRO A 306 34.03 -24.39 3.96
C PRO A 306 34.49 -23.68 2.70
#